data_1633bae1c19779edb02806cedcc8b146
#
_entry.id   1633bae1c19779edb02806cedcc8b146
#
_cell.length_a   1.000
_cell.length_b   1.000
_cell.length_c   1.000
_cell.angle_alpha   90.00
_cell.angle_beta   90.00
_cell.angle_gamma   90.00
#
_symmetry.space_group_name_H-M   'P 1'
#
loop_
_entity.id
_entity.type
_entity.pdbx_description
1 polymer ?
#
loop_
_entity_poly.entity_id
_entity_poly.type
_entity_poly.pdbx_seq_one_letter_code
_entity_poly.pdbx_strand_id
1 'polypeptide(L)'
;NRLIYIAVDREVLRANPIEDVAYEKKDAPKLRHISRNELKRMMETPMPDPMMELARRTFIFSCMTGLAYADTRALHPRHIGRTSEGRRYIRIRRAKTDVEAFIPLHPVAEQILELYNTTDEGKPVFPLPVRDVLWYEVHGMGVALGMRENLSYHMARHSFGTLTLTAGIPIESIARMMGHTNIDSTQVYAQVTDRKISS
;
A
#
# COMPACT_ATOMS: atom_id res chain seq x y z
N ASN A 1 11.98 25.93 -0.41
CA ASN A 1 13.34 26.28 0.05
C ASN A 1 14.41 26.13 -1.04
N ARG A 2 14.39 25.09 -1.89
CA ARG A 2 15.42 24.88 -2.94
C ARG A 2 15.57 26.07 -3.91
N LEU A 3 14.45 26.72 -4.26
CA LEU A 3 14.48 27.90 -5.15
C LEU A 3 15.17 29.11 -4.50
N ILE A 4 15.01 29.31 -3.19
CA ILE A 4 15.63 30.38 -2.44
C ILE A 4 17.15 30.19 -2.38
N TYR A 5 17.61 28.96 -2.12
CA TYR A 5 19.05 28.66 -2.15
C TYR A 5 19.66 28.86 -3.54
N ILE A 6 18.95 28.49 -4.61
CA ILE A 6 19.39 28.77 -5.99
C ILE A 6 19.44 30.27 -6.26
N ALA A 7 18.49 31.05 -5.73
CA ALA A 7 18.48 32.51 -5.90
C ALA A 7 19.62 33.20 -5.13
N VAL A 8 20.00 32.69 -3.96
CA VAL A 8 21.16 33.17 -3.20
C VAL A 8 22.47 32.78 -3.91
N ASP A 9 22.57 31.51 -4.37
CA ASP A 9 23.74 31.00 -5.08
C ASP A 9 24.00 31.74 -6.42
N ARG A 10 22.95 32.23 -7.05
CA ARG A 10 22.99 33.05 -8.28
C ARG A 10 23.02 34.54 -8.02
N GLU A 11 23.27 34.99 -6.79
CA GLU A 11 23.34 36.38 -6.39
C GLU A 11 22.08 37.23 -6.69
N VAL A 12 20.94 36.56 -6.95
CA VAL A 12 19.63 37.21 -7.11
C VAL A 12 19.09 37.69 -5.76
N LEU A 13 19.41 36.95 -4.69
CA LEU A 13 19.15 37.35 -3.30
C LEU A 13 20.46 37.44 -2.53
N ARG A 14 20.60 38.48 -1.71
CA ARG A 14 21.82 38.68 -0.88
C ARG A 14 21.92 37.67 0.28
N ALA A 15 20.81 37.21 0.78
CA ALA A 15 20.72 36.23 1.86
C ALA A 15 19.38 35.47 1.77
N ASN A 16 19.25 34.34 2.46
CA ASN A 16 18.00 33.60 2.57
C ASN A 16 17.02 34.35 3.49
N PRO A 17 15.93 34.95 2.99
CA PRO A 17 15.02 35.78 3.79
C PRO A 17 14.20 34.96 4.83
N ILE A 18 14.30 33.63 4.80
CA ILE A 18 13.59 32.74 5.74
C ILE A 18 14.57 31.90 6.58
N GLU A 19 15.85 32.30 6.67
CA GLU A 19 16.85 31.53 7.43
C GLU A 19 16.51 31.47 8.92
N ASP A 20 16.01 32.57 9.47
CA ASP A 20 15.61 32.69 10.88
C ASP A 20 14.13 32.34 11.17
N VAL A 21 13.39 31.95 10.15
CA VAL A 21 11.99 31.51 10.35
C VAL A 21 11.98 30.14 10.98
N ALA A 22 11.66 30.07 12.27
CA ALA A 22 11.44 28.82 12.98
C ALA A 22 10.32 28.03 12.28
N TYR A 23 10.70 26.98 11.57
CA TYR A 23 9.74 26.08 10.96
C TYR A 23 9.14 25.18 12.05
N GLU A 24 7.91 25.45 12.46
CA GLU A 24 7.18 24.50 13.27
C GLU A 24 7.07 23.19 12.50
N LYS A 25 7.77 22.18 13.01
CA LYS A 25 7.68 20.81 12.47
C LYS A 25 6.22 20.38 12.63
N LYS A 26 5.46 20.42 11.55
CA LYS A 26 4.12 19.80 11.56
C LYS A 26 4.26 18.37 12.04
N ASP A 27 3.45 18.00 13.00
CA ASP A 27 3.35 16.60 13.43
C ASP A 27 3.25 15.69 12.21
N ALA A 28 4.04 14.63 12.22
CA ALA A 28 4.00 13.66 11.13
C ALA A 28 2.54 13.19 10.95
N PRO A 29 1.99 13.23 9.73
CA PRO A 29 0.60 12.86 9.50
C PRO A 29 0.38 11.45 10.06
N LYS A 30 -0.69 11.28 10.85
CA LYS A 30 -1.05 9.97 11.41
C LYS A 30 -1.19 8.97 10.27
N LEU A 31 -0.44 7.88 10.36
CA LEU A 31 -0.49 6.81 9.38
C LEU A 31 -1.88 6.15 9.43
N ARG A 32 -2.66 6.35 8.35
CA ARG A 32 -4.00 5.79 8.24
C ARG A 32 -3.91 4.34 7.77
N HIS A 33 -4.47 3.43 8.53
CA HIS A 33 -4.55 2.01 8.24
C HIS A 33 -5.87 1.44 8.78
N ILE A 34 -6.34 0.33 8.25
CA ILE A 34 -7.50 -0.37 8.79
C ILE A 34 -7.08 -1.33 9.90
N SER A 35 -7.94 -1.48 10.89
CA SER A 35 -7.76 -2.43 11.98
C SER A 35 -8.04 -3.87 11.52
N ARG A 36 -7.59 -4.84 12.31
CA ARG A 36 -7.85 -6.26 12.06
C ARG A 36 -9.36 -6.56 12.01
N ASN A 37 -10.16 -5.91 12.85
CA ASN A 37 -11.62 -6.09 12.88
C ASN A 37 -12.31 -5.48 11.65
N GLU A 38 -11.84 -4.32 11.19
CA GLU A 38 -12.34 -3.71 9.95
C GLU A 38 -12.01 -4.57 8.73
N LEU A 39 -10.77 -5.12 8.67
CA LEU A 39 -10.37 -6.03 7.61
C LEU A 39 -11.23 -7.30 7.62
N LYS A 40 -11.48 -7.89 8.80
CA LYS A 40 -12.35 -9.05 8.95
C LYS A 40 -13.76 -8.75 8.43
N ARG A 41 -14.38 -7.64 8.86
CA ARG A 41 -15.70 -7.20 8.37
C ARG A 41 -15.71 -7.04 6.85
N MET A 42 -14.67 -6.43 6.28
CA MET A 42 -14.53 -6.28 4.84
C MET A 42 -14.45 -7.64 4.12
N MET A 43 -13.76 -8.62 4.68
CA MET A 43 -13.69 -9.99 4.11
C MET A 43 -15.05 -10.72 4.17
N GLU A 44 -15.82 -10.49 5.22
CA GLU A 44 -17.09 -11.18 5.48
C GLU A 44 -18.30 -10.52 4.78
N THR A 45 -18.14 -9.30 4.24
CA THR A 45 -19.24 -8.53 3.64
C THR A 45 -19.00 -8.31 2.14
N PRO A 46 -19.50 -9.18 1.26
CA PRO A 46 -19.40 -8.97 -0.18
C PRO A 46 -20.23 -7.76 -0.62
N MET A 47 -19.81 -7.10 -1.71
CA MET A 47 -20.49 -5.94 -2.27
C MET A 47 -21.45 -6.37 -3.37
N PRO A 48 -22.68 -5.81 -3.43
CA PRO A 48 -23.67 -6.18 -4.46
C PRO A 48 -23.27 -5.68 -5.85
N ASP A 49 -22.60 -4.53 -5.94
CA ASP A 49 -22.11 -3.99 -7.21
C ASP A 49 -20.81 -4.67 -7.63
N PRO A 50 -20.69 -5.18 -8.89
CA PRO A 50 -19.51 -5.90 -9.36
C PRO A 50 -18.21 -5.07 -9.33
N MET A 51 -18.30 -3.75 -9.59
CA MET A 51 -17.11 -2.89 -9.59
C MET A 51 -16.64 -2.60 -8.16
N MET A 52 -17.58 -2.37 -7.25
CA MET A 52 -17.29 -2.23 -5.81
C MET A 52 -16.76 -3.54 -5.23
N GLU A 53 -17.26 -4.70 -5.67
CA GLU A 53 -16.74 -6.00 -5.26
C GLU A 53 -15.30 -6.24 -5.77
N LEU A 54 -15.00 -5.84 -7.00
CA LEU A 54 -13.62 -5.84 -7.51
C LEU A 54 -12.72 -4.93 -6.67
N ALA A 55 -13.20 -3.74 -6.33
CA ALA A 55 -12.48 -2.80 -5.45
C ALA A 55 -12.22 -3.42 -4.08
N ARG A 56 -13.22 -4.07 -3.47
CA ARG A 56 -13.10 -4.77 -2.19
C ARG A 56 -12.05 -5.88 -2.24
N ARG A 57 -12.14 -6.77 -3.22
CA ARG A 57 -11.22 -7.90 -3.37
C ARG A 57 -9.79 -7.43 -3.58
N THR A 58 -9.58 -6.47 -4.44
CA THR A 58 -8.24 -5.94 -4.71
C THR A 58 -7.70 -5.09 -3.56
N PHE A 59 -8.55 -4.43 -2.78
CA PHE A 59 -8.16 -3.76 -1.54
C PHE A 59 -7.68 -4.78 -0.49
N ILE A 60 -8.44 -5.87 -0.26
CA ILE A 60 -8.04 -6.97 0.64
C ILE A 60 -6.73 -7.58 0.14
N PHE A 61 -6.61 -7.83 -1.16
CA PHE A 61 -5.38 -8.34 -1.77
C PHE A 61 -4.17 -7.43 -1.50
N SER A 62 -4.35 -6.11 -1.60
CA SER A 62 -3.32 -5.14 -1.26
C SER A 62 -2.99 -5.13 0.25
N CYS A 63 -3.97 -5.37 1.14
CA CYS A 63 -3.73 -5.56 2.57
C CYS A 63 -2.89 -6.83 2.88
N MET A 64 -2.94 -7.84 2.00
CA MET A 64 -2.21 -9.11 2.16
C MET A 64 -0.86 -9.14 1.43
N THR A 65 -0.61 -8.22 0.50
CA THR A 65 0.59 -8.22 -0.34
C THR A 65 1.42 -6.94 -0.25
N GLY A 66 0.84 -5.85 0.26
CA GLY A 66 1.47 -4.54 0.29
C GLY A 66 1.63 -3.89 -1.09
N LEU A 67 1.07 -4.45 -2.17
CA LEU A 67 1.12 -3.85 -3.50
C LEU A 67 0.34 -2.54 -3.53
N ALA A 68 0.91 -1.52 -4.19
CA ALA A 68 0.19 -0.28 -4.47
C ALA A 68 -0.77 -0.49 -5.65
N TYR A 69 -1.73 0.42 -5.82
CA TYR A 69 -2.68 0.39 -6.93
C TYR A 69 -2.00 0.17 -8.29
N ALA A 70 -0.95 0.94 -8.59
CA ALA A 70 -0.26 0.83 -9.88
C ALA A 70 0.32 -0.57 -10.13
N ASP A 71 0.91 -1.17 -9.08
CA ASP A 71 1.50 -2.50 -9.18
C ASP A 71 0.43 -3.60 -9.23
N THR A 72 -0.67 -3.45 -8.48
CA THR A 72 -1.81 -4.38 -8.55
C THR A 72 -2.47 -4.35 -9.92
N ARG A 73 -2.61 -3.16 -10.52
CA ARG A 73 -3.15 -2.99 -11.87
C ARG A 73 -2.24 -3.57 -12.95
N ALA A 74 -0.92 -3.49 -12.75
CA ALA A 74 0.10 -4.01 -13.67
C ALA A 74 0.46 -5.48 -13.39
N LEU A 75 -0.19 -6.14 -12.43
CA LEU A 75 0.09 -7.53 -12.10
C LEU A 75 -0.37 -8.45 -13.24
N HIS A 76 0.53 -9.29 -13.76
CA HIS A 76 0.26 -10.28 -14.79
C HIS A 76 0.61 -11.69 -14.26
N PRO A 77 0.10 -12.76 -14.88
CA PRO A 77 0.41 -14.14 -14.49
C PRO A 77 1.92 -14.42 -14.38
N ARG A 78 2.75 -13.89 -15.27
CA ARG A 78 4.22 -14.02 -15.25
C ARG A 78 4.90 -13.53 -13.97
N HIS A 79 4.24 -12.70 -13.19
CA HIS A 79 4.75 -12.23 -11.90
C HIS A 79 4.47 -13.20 -10.75
N ILE A 80 3.66 -14.23 -10.99
CA ILE A 80 3.24 -15.21 -9.98
C ILE A 80 4.05 -16.48 -10.19
N GLY A 81 4.88 -16.82 -9.20
CA GLY A 81 5.70 -18.03 -9.22
C GLY A 81 5.34 -19.00 -8.10
N ARG A 82 6.02 -20.15 -8.11
CA ARG A 82 6.01 -21.14 -7.01
C ARG A 82 7.44 -21.44 -6.58
N THR A 83 7.63 -21.61 -5.28
CA THR A 83 8.89 -22.12 -4.73
C THR A 83 9.02 -23.63 -4.98
N SER A 84 10.20 -24.21 -4.72
CA SER A 84 10.42 -25.65 -4.74
C SER A 84 9.48 -26.42 -3.78
N GLU A 85 9.02 -25.75 -2.71
CA GLU A 85 8.06 -26.29 -1.73
C GLU A 85 6.60 -26.10 -2.16
N GLY A 86 6.35 -25.56 -3.37
CA GLY A 86 5.00 -25.33 -3.90
C GLY A 86 4.32 -24.04 -3.42
N ARG A 87 4.95 -23.24 -2.54
CA ARG A 87 4.36 -21.99 -2.04
C ARG A 87 4.34 -20.93 -3.13
N ARG A 88 3.21 -20.26 -3.30
CA ARG A 88 3.08 -19.18 -4.30
C ARG A 88 3.70 -17.89 -3.78
N TYR A 89 4.24 -17.11 -4.71
CA TYR A 89 4.79 -15.78 -4.46
C TYR A 89 4.54 -14.85 -5.63
N ILE A 90 4.62 -13.54 -5.37
CA ILE A 90 4.69 -12.50 -6.40
C ILE A 90 6.12 -11.97 -6.45
N ARG A 91 6.64 -11.84 -7.66
CA ARG A 91 7.91 -11.18 -7.95
C ARG A 91 7.67 -10.10 -9.00
N ILE A 92 7.79 -8.84 -8.59
CA ILE A 92 7.45 -7.70 -9.44
C ILE A 92 8.39 -6.53 -9.19
N ARG A 93 8.76 -5.82 -10.25
CA ARG A 93 9.41 -4.51 -10.13
C ARG A 93 8.37 -3.44 -9.88
N ARG A 94 8.59 -2.65 -8.84
CA ARG A 94 7.68 -1.58 -8.41
C ARG A 94 7.66 -0.46 -9.42
N ALA A 95 6.47 -0.07 -9.89
CA ALA A 95 6.31 0.99 -10.89
C ALA A 95 6.88 2.35 -10.45
N LYS A 96 6.90 2.66 -9.13
CA LYS A 96 7.37 3.94 -8.62
C LYS A 96 8.88 3.97 -8.34
N THR A 97 9.48 2.86 -7.90
CA THR A 97 10.85 2.84 -7.35
C THR A 97 11.80 1.98 -8.15
N ASP A 98 11.29 1.22 -9.10
CA ASP A 98 12.01 0.20 -9.88
C ASP A 98 12.72 -0.87 -9.02
N VAL A 99 12.35 -0.96 -7.74
CA VAL A 99 12.88 -1.99 -6.83
C VAL A 99 12.09 -3.27 -6.99
N GLU A 100 12.80 -4.39 -7.05
CA GLU A 100 12.17 -5.71 -7.06
C GLU A 100 11.57 -6.02 -5.68
N ALA A 101 10.29 -6.40 -5.67
CA ALA A 101 9.58 -6.88 -4.50
C ALA A 101 9.35 -8.39 -4.65
N PHE A 102 9.62 -9.13 -3.57
CA PHE A 102 9.33 -10.55 -3.44
C PHE A 102 8.34 -10.75 -2.29
N ILE A 103 7.15 -11.23 -2.61
CA ILE A 103 6.02 -11.27 -1.69
C ILE A 103 5.49 -12.71 -1.61
N PRO A 104 5.77 -13.46 -0.54
CA PRO A 104 5.09 -14.73 -0.29
C PRO A 104 3.59 -14.51 -0.16
N LEU A 105 2.78 -15.32 -0.82
CA LEU A 105 1.33 -15.15 -0.81
C LEU A 105 0.72 -15.73 0.47
N HIS A 106 -0.11 -14.92 1.11
CA HIS A 106 -1.01 -15.35 2.16
C HIS A 106 -2.20 -16.13 1.55
N PRO A 107 -2.75 -17.17 2.20
CA PRO A 107 -3.86 -17.96 1.66
C PRO A 107 -5.05 -17.12 1.17
N VAL A 108 -5.41 -16.04 1.86
CA VAL A 108 -6.47 -15.11 1.42
C VAL A 108 -6.12 -14.44 0.08
N ALA A 109 -4.87 -14.07 -0.13
CA ALA A 109 -4.43 -13.49 -1.40
C ALA A 109 -4.46 -14.54 -2.52
N GLU A 110 -4.11 -15.79 -2.24
CA GLU A 110 -4.21 -16.90 -3.20
C GLU A 110 -5.66 -17.15 -3.61
N GLN A 111 -6.58 -17.22 -2.65
CA GLN A 111 -8.02 -17.38 -2.93
C GLN A 111 -8.57 -16.25 -3.80
N ILE A 112 -8.13 -15.01 -3.57
CA ILE A 112 -8.54 -13.88 -4.42
C ILE A 112 -7.97 -14.04 -5.84
N LEU A 113 -6.69 -14.43 -5.97
CA LEU A 113 -6.09 -14.64 -7.30
C LEU A 113 -6.82 -15.70 -8.13
N GLU A 114 -7.31 -16.76 -7.51
CA GLU A 114 -8.03 -17.84 -8.19
C GLU A 114 -9.37 -17.40 -8.81
N LEU A 115 -9.90 -16.25 -8.39
CA LEU A 115 -11.12 -15.67 -8.97
C LEU A 115 -10.85 -14.86 -10.26
N TYR A 116 -9.58 -14.68 -10.62
CA TYR A 116 -9.19 -13.78 -11.70
C TYR A 116 -8.22 -14.46 -12.69
N ASN A 117 -7.70 -13.69 -13.65
CA ASN A 117 -6.79 -14.21 -14.66
C ASN A 117 -5.43 -14.58 -14.07
N THR A 118 -5.09 -15.86 -14.10
CA THR A 118 -3.78 -16.38 -13.68
C THR A 118 -3.03 -17.13 -14.78
N THR A 119 -3.56 -17.17 -16.00
CA THR A 119 -3.03 -17.99 -17.11
C THR A 119 -2.77 -17.21 -18.40
N ASP A 120 -3.60 -16.21 -18.75
CA ASP A 120 -3.44 -15.41 -19.96
C ASP A 120 -2.40 -14.30 -19.72
N GLU A 121 -1.19 -14.51 -20.19
CA GLU A 121 -0.07 -13.57 -20.05
C GLU A 121 -0.29 -12.22 -20.78
N GLY A 122 -1.19 -12.19 -21.75
CA GLY A 122 -1.54 -10.97 -22.49
C GLY A 122 -2.42 -10.00 -21.70
N LYS A 123 -2.99 -10.44 -20.56
CA LYS A 123 -3.90 -9.64 -19.75
C LYS A 123 -3.43 -9.52 -18.32
N PRO A 124 -3.73 -8.40 -17.64
CA PRO A 124 -3.47 -8.29 -16.21
C PRO A 124 -4.32 -9.30 -15.42
N VAL A 125 -3.87 -9.63 -14.22
CA VAL A 125 -4.60 -10.50 -13.29
C VAL A 125 -5.94 -9.86 -12.93
N PHE A 126 -5.94 -8.59 -12.55
CA PHE A 126 -7.14 -7.87 -12.14
C PHE A 126 -7.56 -6.85 -13.22
N PRO A 127 -8.82 -6.85 -13.67
CA PRO A 127 -9.34 -5.87 -14.63
C PRO A 127 -9.62 -4.52 -13.94
N LEU A 128 -8.60 -3.94 -13.26
CA LEU A 128 -8.77 -2.71 -12.52
C LEU A 128 -9.00 -1.51 -13.45
N PRO A 129 -10.01 -0.67 -13.17
CA PRO A 129 -10.26 0.56 -13.91
C PRO A 129 -9.16 1.60 -13.67
N VAL A 130 -9.29 2.76 -14.28
CA VAL A 130 -8.44 3.92 -13.98
C VAL A 130 -8.61 4.36 -12.51
N ARG A 131 -7.58 5.04 -11.98
CA ARG A 131 -7.47 5.38 -10.57
C ARG A 131 -8.69 6.11 -10.00
N ASP A 132 -9.23 7.05 -10.75
CA ASP A 132 -10.32 7.89 -10.27
C ASP A 132 -11.63 7.10 -10.12
N VAL A 133 -11.92 6.18 -11.06
CA VAL A 133 -13.07 5.27 -10.95
C VAL A 133 -12.89 4.37 -9.73
N LEU A 134 -11.73 3.74 -9.57
CA LEU A 134 -11.47 2.87 -8.40
C LEU A 134 -11.57 3.65 -7.08
N TRP A 135 -11.19 4.93 -7.07
CA TRP A 135 -11.26 5.77 -5.89
C TRP A 135 -12.71 5.91 -5.38
N TYR A 136 -13.67 6.14 -6.28
CA TYR A 136 -15.10 6.21 -5.93
C TYR A 136 -15.59 4.90 -5.32
N GLU A 137 -15.21 3.76 -5.90
CA GLU A 137 -15.62 2.45 -5.44
C GLU A 137 -15.05 2.11 -4.05
N VAL A 138 -13.76 2.42 -3.83
CA VAL A 138 -13.11 2.23 -2.51
C VAL A 138 -13.75 3.12 -1.45
N HIS A 139 -14.08 4.37 -1.81
CA HIS A 139 -14.76 5.29 -0.92
C HIS A 139 -16.18 4.81 -0.59
N GLY A 140 -16.97 4.46 -1.61
CA GLY A 140 -18.32 3.91 -1.48
C GLY A 140 -18.36 2.65 -0.63
N MET A 141 -17.41 1.73 -0.83
CA MET A 141 -17.24 0.54 0.00
C MET A 141 -17.01 0.91 1.48
N GLY A 142 -16.16 1.92 1.75
CA GLY A 142 -15.93 2.39 3.13
C GLY A 142 -17.21 2.88 3.80
N VAL A 143 -18.03 3.63 3.07
CA VAL A 143 -19.34 4.10 3.55
C VAL A 143 -20.29 2.92 3.80
N ALA A 144 -20.40 2.00 2.84
CA ALA A 144 -21.27 0.81 2.96
C ALA A 144 -20.90 -0.08 4.15
N LEU A 145 -19.61 -0.16 4.48
CA LEU A 145 -19.11 -0.92 5.63
C LEU A 145 -19.12 -0.14 6.97
N GLY A 146 -19.56 1.11 6.97
CA GLY A 146 -19.57 1.96 8.16
C GLY A 146 -18.17 2.20 8.74
N MET A 147 -17.18 2.39 7.87
CA MET A 147 -15.81 2.70 8.30
C MET A 147 -15.73 4.10 8.88
N ARG A 148 -14.95 4.28 9.95
CA ARG A 148 -14.78 5.60 10.59
C ARG A 148 -14.04 6.60 9.72
N GLU A 149 -13.12 6.11 8.89
CA GLU A 149 -12.29 6.94 8.03
C GLU A 149 -12.60 6.67 6.57
N ASN A 150 -12.48 7.72 5.75
CA ASN A 150 -12.58 7.60 4.31
C ASN A 150 -11.47 6.67 3.80
N LEU A 151 -11.85 5.55 3.20
CA LEU A 151 -10.90 4.60 2.66
C LEU A 151 -10.17 5.20 1.45
N SER A 152 -8.90 4.90 1.35
CA SER A 152 -8.09 5.11 0.16
C SER A 152 -7.27 3.86 -0.13
N TYR A 153 -7.00 3.58 -1.40
CA TYR A 153 -6.25 2.37 -1.77
C TYR A 153 -4.86 2.31 -1.11
N HIS A 154 -4.27 3.47 -0.79
CA HIS A 154 -2.99 3.55 -0.10
C HIS A 154 -3.05 3.03 1.35
N MET A 155 -4.22 3.13 2.00
CA MET A 155 -4.43 2.58 3.33
C MET A 155 -4.29 1.06 3.35
N ALA A 156 -4.66 0.35 2.27
CA ALA A 156 -4.46 -1.09 2.18
C ALA A 156 -2.97 -1.46 2.32
N ARG A 157 -2.10 -0.73 1.62
CA ARG A 157 -0.65 -0.93 1.72
C ARG A 157 -0.11 -0.58 3.11
N HIS A 158 -0.60 0.47 3.75
CA HIS A 158 -0.25 0.79 5.13
C HIS A 158 -0.71 -0.28 6.10
N SER A 159 -1.91 -0.84 5.87
CA SER A 159 -2.44 -1.95 6.66
C SER A 159 -1.57 -3.19 6.55
N PHE A 160 -1.05 -3.52 5.36
CA PHE A 160 -0.07 -4.60 5.21
C PHE A 160 1.14 -4.38 6.12
N GLY A 161 1.78 -3.20 6.06
CA GLY A 161 2.94 -2.88 6.88
C GLY A 161 2.66 -3.01 8.38
N THR A 162 1.52 -2.49 8.84
CA THR A 162 1.13 -2.55 10.26
C THR A 162 0.77 -3.96 10.70
N LEU A 163 0.01 -4.71 9.89
CA LEU A 163 -0.42 -6.07 10.21
C LEU A 163 0.74 -7.05 10.26
N THR A 164 1.67 -6.98 9.28
CA THR A 164 2.84 -7.85 9.22
C THR A 164 3.82 -7.55 10.36
N LEU A 165 4.03 -6.27 10.70
CA LEU A 165 4.87 -5.91 11.83
C LEU A 165 4.26 -6.39 13.16
N THR A 166 2.95 -6.22 13.34
CA THR A 166 2.23 -6.72 14.53
C THR A 166 2.25 -8.26 14.62
N ALA A 167 2.38 -8.95 13.49
CA ALA A 167 2.56 -10.40 13.43
C ALA A 167 4.02 -10.86 13.71
N GLY A 168 4.93 -9.92 14.02
CA GLY A 168 6.33 -10.22 14.35
C GLY A 168 7.25 -10.40 13.15
N ILE A 169 6.82 -10.01 11.94
CA ILE A 169 7.70 -10.05 10.76
C ILE A 169 8.77 -8.96 10.88
N PRO A 170 10.07 -9.28 10.69
CA PRO A 170 11.15 -8.29 10.74
C PRO A 170 10.93 -7.15 9.75
N ILE A 171 11.26 -5.93 10.18
CA ILE A 171 11.01 -4.71 9.39
C ILE A 171 11.76 -4.71 8.05
N GLU A 172 12.93 -5.35 8.00
CA GLU A 172 13.73 -5.52 6.78
C GLU A 172 13.01 -6.41 5.76
N SER A 173 12.35 -7.46 6.24
CA SER A 173 11.54 -8.35 5.39
C SER A 173 10.32 -7.62 4.85
N ILE A 174 9.67 -6.79 5.69
CA ILE A 174 8.54 -5.94 5.27
C ILE A 174 9.00 -4.94 4.20
N ALA A 175 10.15 -4.30 4.40
CA ALA A 175 10.73 -3.35 3.44
C ALA A 175 10.98 -4.02 2.08
N ARG A 176 11.54 -5.24 2.06
CA ARG A 176 11.75 -6.03 0.82
C ARG A 176 10.43 -6.40 0.15
N MET A 177 9.45 -6.90 0.90
CA MET A 177 8.12 -7.23 0.36
C MET A 177 7.42 -5.99 -0.21
N MET A 178 7.57 -4.84 0.43
CA MET A 178 7.00 -3.58 -0.05
C MET A 178 7.83 -2.93 -1.17
N GLY A 179 9.05 -3.38 -1.46
CA GLY A 179 9.94 -2.77 -2.44
C GLY A 179 10.30 -1.33 -2.07
N HIS A 180 10.64 -1.09 -0.80
CA HIS A 180 11.14 0.18 -0.34
C HIS A 180 12.64 0.29 -0.64
N THR A 181 13.08 1.43 -1.17
CA THR A 181 14.51 1.73 -1.41
C THR A 181 15.26 2.01 -0.13
N ASN A 182 14.56 2.51 0.90
CA ASN A 182 15.10 2.84 2.22
C ASN A 182 14.19 2.28 3.30
N ILE A 183 14.79 1.71 4.34
CA ILE A 183 14.10 1.16 5.50
C ILE A 183 13.30 2.23 6.28
N ASP A 184 13.74 3.49 6.24
CA ASP A 184 13.04 4.61 6.88
C ASP A 184 11.57 4.71 6.44
N SER A 185 11.29 4.39 5.18
CA SER A 185 9.92 4.31 4.65
C SER A 185 9.08 3.22 5.32
N THR A 186 9.70 2.27 6.00
CA THR A 186 9.05 1.17 6.73
C THR A 186 8.98 1.45 8.23
N GLN A 187 9.89 2.26 8.76
CA GLN A 187 9.94 2.62 10.20
C GLN A 187 8.67 3.34 10.68
N VAL A 188 7.94 3.99 9.78
CA VAL A 188 6.65 4.62 10.11
C VAL A 188 5.64 3.63 10.69
N TYR A 189 5.76 2.33 10.37
CA TYR A 189 4.89 1.28 10.90
C TYR A 189 5.25 0.92 12.34
N ALA A 190 6.53 0.94 12.71
CA ALA A 190 7.00 0.70 14.08
C ALA A 190 6.42 1.72 15.05
N GLN A 191 6.42 3.01 14.70
CA GLN A 191 5.87 4.07 15.53
C GLN A 191 4.36 3.89 15.84
N VAL A 192 3.61 3.27 14.92
CA VAL A 192 2.18 2.98 15.11
C VAL A 192 1.98 1.81 16.08
N THR A 193 2.85 0.82 16.00
CA THR A 193 2.78 -0.39 16.85
C THR A 193 3.15 -0.07 18.30
N ASP A 194 4.19 0.73 18.52
CA ASP A 194 4.65 1.14 19.85
C ASP A 194 3.61 1.99 20.58
N ARG A 195 2.91 2.88 19.89
CA ARG A 195 1.82 3.68 20.48
C ARG A 195 0.63 2.83 20.96
N LYS A 196 0.37 1.68 20.33
CA LYS A 196 -0.70 0.74 20.75
C LYS A 196 -0.33 -0.10 21.96
N ILE A 197 0.96 -0.27 22.25
CA ILE A 197 1.44 -1.00 23.43
C ILE A 197 1.45 -0.09 24.64
N SER A 198 1.57 1.23 24.44
CA SER A 198 1.67 2.25 25.50
C SER A 198 0.30 2.88 25.88
N SER A 199 -0.79 2.45 25.27
CA SER A 199 -2.17 2.89 25.55
C SER A 199 -3.02 1.74 26.10
#